data_9667650ea6f8686e28a41106cf38fc26
#
_entry.id   9667650ea6f8686e28a41106cf38fc26
#
_cell.length_a   1.000
_cell.length_b   1.000
_cell.length_c   1.000
_cell.angle_alpha   90.00
_cell.angle_beta   90.00
_cell.angle_gamma   90.00
#
_symmetry.space_group_name_H-M   'P 1'
#
loop_
_entity.id
_entity.type
_entity.pdbx_description
1 polymer ?
#
loop_
_entity_poly.entity_id
_entity_poly.type
_entity_poly.pdbx_seq_one_letter_code
_entity_poly.pdbx_strand_id
1 'polypeptide(L)'
;MNSILIVDDQKGVRRLLEEVFKKDGWDVSIAVDGAEAVTLALELEPDIILMDMKMPNMNGLEASQQIIEKKPYLSIVMMTAYGEMEVVRAALDSGVKKCITKPFDIIFLRDMVNSLVQEEAS
;
A
#
# COMPACT_ATOMS: atom_id res chain seq x y z
N MET A 1 14.71 4.46 10.62
CA MET A 1 13.70 5.25 9.88
C MET A 1 12.75 4.27 9.18
N ASN A 2 11.46 4.47 9.35
CA ASN A 2 10.47 3.63 8.67
C ASN A 2 10.37 4.02 7.19
N SER A 3 10.15 3.03 6.34
CA SER A 3 10.04 3.24 4.90
C SER A 3 8.66 2.81 4.39
N ILE A 4 8.15 3.54 3.42
CA ILE A 4 6.84 3.29 2.82
C ILE A 4 6.94 3.42 1.29
N LEU A 5 6.29 2.48 0.60
CA LEU A 5 6.12 2.55 -0.84
C LEU A 5 4.66 2.90 -1.12
N ILE A 6 4.44 4.00 -1.82
CA ILE A 6 3.10 4.47 -2.17
C ILE A 6 2.85 4.18 -3.64
N VAL A 7 1.82 3.40 -3.92
CA VAL A 7 1.47 2.98 -5.29
C VAL A 7 0.08 3.49 -5.64
N ASP A 8 0.01 4.42 -6.58
CA ASP A 8 -1.26 4.96 -7.06
C ASP A 8 -1.01 5.57 -8.45
N ASP A 9 -1.92 5.31 -9.39
CA ASP A 9 -1.79 5.86 -10.73
C ASP A 9 -2.25 7.32 -10.82
N GLN A 10 -2.95 7.81 -9.80
CA GLN A 10 -3.41 9.19 -9.74
C GLN A 10 -2.34 10.07 -9.09
N LYS A 11 -1.80 10.98 -9.88
CA LYS A 11 -0.71 11.85 -9.44
C LYS A 11 -1.07 12.68 -8.20
N GLY A 12 -2.28 13.21 -8.15
CA GLY A 12 -2.73 14.02 -7.01
C GLY A 12 -2.75 13.24 -5.71
N VAL A 13 -3.28 12.02 -5.74
CA VAL A 13 -3.33 11.15 -4.56
C VAL A 13 -1.92 10.78 -4.14
N ARG A 14 -1.07 10.41 -5.09
CA ARG A 14 0.33 10.03 -4.83
C ARG A 14 1.08 11.16 -4.12
N ARG A 15 0.95 12.40 -4.64
CA ARG A 15 1.63 13.56 -4.07
C ARG A 15 1.14 13.89 -2.68
N LEU A 16 -0.17 13.80 -2.46
CA LEU A 16 -0.76 14.05 -1.15
C LEU A 16 -0.21 13.08 -0.11
N LEU A 17 -0.22 11.79 -0.43
CA LEU A 17 0.27 10.77 0.48
C LEU A 17 1.77 10.90 0.71
N GLU A 18 2.52 11.21 -0.33
CA GLU A 18 3.96 11.45 -0.21
C GLU A 18 4.26 12.57 0.78
N GLU A 19 3.55 13.69 0.66
CA GLU A 19 3.76 14.82 1.56
C GLU A 19 3.42 14.48 3.00
N VAL A 20 2.31 13.78 3.21
CA VAL A 20 1.87 13.41 4.56
C VAL A 20 2.90 12.53 5.26
N PHE A 21 3.38 11.51 4.57
CA PHE A 21 4.32 10.57 5.19
C PHE A 21 5.74 11.15 5.30
N LYS A 22 6.15 12.01 4.38
CA LYS A 22 7.44 12.71 4.54
C LYS A 22 7.43 13.62 5.76
N LYS A 23 6.33 14.35 5.98
CA LYS A 23 6.18 15.19 7.17
C LYS A 23 6.22 14.37 8.46
N ASP A 24 5.73 13.15 8.39
CA ASP A 24 5.69 12.23 9.53
C ASP A 24 7.01 11.47 9.72
N GLY A 25 8.04 11.83 8.97
CA GLY A 25 9.40 11.29 9.13
C GLY A 25 9.67 9.99 8.36
N TRP A 26 8.79 9.58 7.46
CA TRP A 26 8.98 8.37 6.68
C TRP A 26 9.92 8.57 5.50
N ASP A 27 10.66 7.52 5.16
CA ASP A 27 11.40 7.45 3.90
C ASP A 27 10.43 6.96 2.83
N VAL A 28 10.04 7.83 1.91
CA VAL A 28 8.95 7.58 0.96
C VAL A 28 9.49 7.27 -0.43
N SER A 29 9.02 6.16 -1.00
CA SER A 29 9.22 5.82 -2.40
C SER A 29 7.85 5.74 -3.07
N ILE A 30 7.79 5.98 -4.38
CA ILE A 30 6.53 5.97 -5.12
C ILE A 30 6.62 5.05 -6.33
N ALA A 31 5.47 4.46 -6.70
CA ALA A 31 5.29 3.69 -7.92
C ALA A 31 3.99 4.12 -8.58
N VAL A 32 3.95 4.08 -9.91
CA VAL A 32 2.82 4.61 -10.67
C VAL A 32 1.88 3.52 -11.19
N ASP A 33 2.32 2.27 -11.14
CA ASP A 33 1.50 1.13 -11.58
C ASP A 33 1.92 -0.16 -10.86
N GLY A 34 1.20 -1.24 -11.14
CA GLY A 34 1.43 -2.52 -10.46
C GLY A 34 2.78 -3.15 -10.78
N ALA A 35 3.24 -3.04 -12.02
CA ALA A 35 4.52 -3.62 -12.42
C ALA A 35 5.69 -2.93 -11.71
N GLU A 36 5.67 -1.62 -11.67
CA GLU A 36 6.68 -0.84 -10.94
C GLU A 36 6.63 -1.14 -9.45
N ALA A 37 5.41 -1.30 -8.91
CA ALA A 37 5.21 -1.63 -7.50
C ALA A 37 5.89 -2.96 -7.14
N VAL A 38 5.69 -3.99 -7.96
CA VAL A 38 6.32 -5.29 -7.72
C VAL A 38 7.85 -5.15 -7.72
N THR A 39 8.39 -4.49 -8.73
CA THR A 39 9.83 -4.30 -8.84
C THR A 39 10.41 -3.58 -7.62
N LEU A 40 9.81 -2.45 -7.25
CA LEU A 40 10.31 -1.65 -6.15
C LEU A 40 10.09 -2.32 -4.78
N ALA A 41 8.97 -3.00 -4.60
CA ALA A 41 8.70 -3.69 -3.34
C ALA A 41 9.74 -4.79 -3.09
N LEU A 42 10.07 -5.57 -4.11
CA LEU A 42 11.04 -6.65 -3.97
C LEU A 42 12.46 -6.13 -3.79
N GLU A 43 12.77 -4.99 -4.41
CA GLU A 43 14.09 -4.38 -4.32
C GLU A 43 14.31 -3.64 -3.01
N LEU A 44 13.35 -2.80 -2.61
CA LEU A 44 13.49 -1.92 -1.46
C LEU A 44 13.05 -2.54 -0.13
N GLU A 45 12.16 -3.52 -0.17
CA GLU A 45 11.58 -4.17 1.02
C GLU A 45 11.09 -3.13 2.06
N PRO A 46 10.15 -2.26 1.68
CA PRO A 46 9.68 -1.23 2.60
C PRO A 46 8.90 -1.82 3.78
N ASP A 47 8.81 -1.05 4.86
CA ASP A 47 8.05 -1.47 6.04
C ASP A 47 6.56 -1.58 5.75
N ILE A 48 6.03 -0.69 4.92
CA ILE A 48 4.63 -0.68 4.50
C ILE A 48 4.54 -0.38 3.01
N ILE A 49 3.58 -1.04 2.35
CA ILE A 49 3.21 -0.74 0.96
C ILE A 49 1.76 -0.28 0.95
N LEU A 50 1.50 0.94 0.50
CA LEU A 50 0.14 1.41 0.24
C LEU A 50 -0.16 1.16 -1.23
N MET A 51 -1.07 0.23 -1.50
CA MET A 51 -1.35 -0.26 -2.85
C MET A 51 -2.74 0.13 -3.31
N ASP A 52 -2.84 0.98 -4.33
CA ASP A 52 -4.12 1.26 -4.97
C ASP A 52 -4.59 0.03 -5.72
N MET A 53 -5.88 -0.29 -5.62
CA MET A 53 -6.45 -1.44 -6.32
C MET A 53 -6.55 -1.21 -7.81
N LYS A 54 -7.07 -0.05 -8.21
CA LYS A 54 -7.46 0.20 -9.60
C LYS A 54 -6.37 0.92 -10.38
N MET A 55 -5.61 0.16 -11.15
CA MET A 55 -4.52 0.67 -11.99
C MET A 55 -4.54 -0.03 -13.34
N PRO A 56 -4.04 0.62 -14.40
CA PRO A 56 -3.97 -0.03 -15.72
C PRO A 56 -2.94 -1.16 -15.73
N ASN A 57 -3.10 -2.09 -16.64
CA ASN A 57 -2.24 -3.24 -16.91
C ASN A 57 -2.22 -4.28 -15.80
N MET A 58 -1.72 -3.94 -14.62
CA MET A 58 -1.71 -4.83 -13.45
C MET A 58 -2.35 -4.10 -12.29
N ASN A 59 -3.49 -4.63 -11.80
CA ASN A 59 -4.18 -4.01 -10.67
C ASN A 59 -3.47 -4.32 -9.34
N GLY A 60 -3.93 -3.65 -8.28
CA GLY A 60 -3.29 -3.78 -6.96
C GLY A 60 -3.39 -5.18 -6.36
N LEU A 61 -4.47 -5.90 -6.62
CA LEU A 61 -4.62 -7.27 -6.13
C LEU A 61 -3.57 -8.19 -6.77
N GLU A 62 -3.44 -8.12 -8.10
CA GLU A 62 -2.44 -8.92 -8.81
C GLU A 62 -1.02 -8.58 -8.35
N ALA A 63 -0.71 -7.28 -8.22
CA ALA A 63 0.61 -6.84 -7.75
C ALA A 63 0.87 -7.35 -6.33
N SER A 64 -0.11 -7.23 -5.44
CA SER A 64 0.01 -7.69 -4.06
C SER A 64 0.24 -9.19 -3.98
N GLN A 65 -0.48 -9.97 -4.79
CA GLN A 65 -0.30 -11.42 -4.81
C GLN A 65 1.11 -11.80 -5.26
N GLN A 66 1.66 -11.13 -6.26
CA GLN A 66 3.02 -11.39 -6.72
C GLN A 66 4.06 -11.02 -5.67
N ILE A 67 3.86 -9.91 -4.97
CA ILE A 67 4.79 -9.48 -3.92
C ILE A 67 4.77 -10.47 -2.77
N ILE A 68 3.59 -10.84 -2.29
CA ILE A 68 3.43 -11.74 -1.15
C ILE A 68 3.95 -13.14 -1.45
N GLU A 69 3.75 -13.61 -2.68
CA GLU A 69 4.27 -14.91 -3.09
C GLU A 69 5.79 -14.98 -2.94
N LYS A 70 6.49 -13.92 -3.29
CA LYS A 70 7.95 -13.88 -3.23
C LYS A 70 8.49 -13.47 -1.86
N LYS A 71 7.83 -12.51 -1.19
CA LYS A 71 8.28 -11.99 0.11
C LYS A 71 7.08 -11.82 1.04
N PRO A 72 6.57 -12.92 1.61
CA PRO A 72 5.33 -12.90 2.40
C PRO A 72 5.41 -12.07 3.69
N TYR A 73 6.61 -11.67 4.10
CA TYR A 73 6.78 -10.82 5.28
C TYR A 73 6.55 -9.33 5.01
N LEU A 74 6.41 -8.92 3.75
CA LEU A 74 6.12 -7.53 3.44
C LEU A 74 4.67 -7.20 3.75
N SER A 75 4.42 -6.02 4.30
CA SER A 75 3.10 -5.60 4.76
C SER A 75 2.44 -4.69 3.75
N ILE A 76 1.27 -5.09 3.26
CA ILE A 76 0.52 -4.33 2.26
C ILE A 76 -0.80 -3.86 2.86
N VAL A 77 -1.09 -2.58 2.67
CA VAL A 77 -2.39 -1.97 2.94
C VAL A 77 -2.98 -1.58 1.59
N MET A 78 -4.15 -2.13 1.28
CA MET A 78 -4.78 -1.88 -0.03
C MET A 78 -5.82 -0.77 0.06
N MET A 79 -5.82 0.11 -0.94
CA MET A 79 -6.80 1.19 -1.06
C MET A 79 -7.82 0.76 -2.12
N THR A 80 -9.09 0.61 -1.71
CA THR A 80 -10.15 0.09 -2.58
C THR A 80 -11.27 1.10 -2.75
N ALA A 81 -12.12 0.91 -3.77
CA ALA A 81 -13.32 1.71 -3.94
C ALA A 81 -14.44 1.15 -3.06
N TYR A 82 -15.42 2.00 -2.76
CA TYR A 82 -16.60 1.60 -2.02
C TYR A 82 -17.35 0.50 -2.77
N GLY A 83 -17.75 -0.54 -2.04
CA GLY A 83 -18.54 -1.64 -2.62
C GLY A 83 -17.73 -2.78 -3.19
N GLU A 84 -16.41 -2.72 -3.17
CA GLU A 84 -15.55 -3.79 -3.71
C GLU A 84 -15.29 -4.90 -2.68
N MET A 85 -16.35 -5.47 -2.13
CA MET A 85 -16.21 -6.44 -1.03
C MET A 85 -15.53 -7.74 -1.45
N GLU A 86 -15.75 -8.20 -2.68
CA GLU A 86 -15.08 -9.40 -3.17
C GLU A 86 -13.58 -9.19 -3.34
N VAL A 87 -13.18 -7.99 -3.79
CA VAL A 87 -11.76 -7.62 -3.91
C VAL A 87 -11.12 -7.57 -2.54
N VAL A 88 -11.80 -6.98 -1.57
CA VAL A 88 -11.29 -6.90 -0.18
C VAL A 88 -11.06 -8.30 0.37
N ARG A 89 -12.04 -9.19 0.19
CA ARG A 89 -11.92 -10.57 0.67
C ARG A 89 -10.74 -11.29 0.01
N ALA A 90 -10.62 -11.16 -1.32
CA ALA A 90 -9.52 -11.80 -2.05
C ALA A 90 -8.16 -11.25 -1.59
N ALA A 91 -8.08 -9.94 -1.35
CA ALA A 91 -6.85 -9.30 -0.88
C ALA A 91 -6.45 -9.83 0.50
N LEU A 92 -7.38 -9.85 1.43
CA LEU A 92 -7.11 -10.34 2.79
C LEU A 92 -6.75 -11.82 2.78
N ASP A 93 -7.43 -12.62 1.98
CA ASP A 93 -7.12 -14.04 1.83
C ASP A 93 -5.73 -14.26 1.23
N SER A 94 -5.26 -13.34 0.42
CA SER A 94 -3.93 -13.40 -0.19
C SER A 94 -2.80 -12.97 0.75
N GLY A 95 -3.13 -12.37 1.88
CA GLY A 95 -2.15 -11.93 2.86
C GLY A 95 -1.98 -10.42 2.99
N VAL A 96 -2.80 -9.63 2.30
CA VAL A 96 -2.84 -8.17 2.51
C VAL A 96 -3.29 -7.91 3.95
N LYS A 97 -2.61 -7.01 4.64
CA LYS A 97 -2.84 -6.79 6.07
C LYS A 97 -4.13 -6.06 6.36
N LYS A 98 -4.43 -5.02 5.60
CA LYS A 98 -5.62 -4.20 5.77
C LYS A 98 -6.09 -3.65 4.45
N CYS A 99 -7.38 -3.31 4.38
CA CYS A 99 -7.95 -2.58 3.26
C CYS A 99 -8.61 -1.31 3.79
N ILE A 100 -8.46 -0.23 3.05
CA ILE A 100 -9.12 1.04 3.37
C ILE A 100 -9.88 1.52 2.14
N THR A 101 -11.08 2.04 2.34
CA THR A 101 -11.97 2.45 1.25
C THR A 101 -11.74 3.92 0.89
N LYS A 102 -11.61 4.20 -0.40
CA LYS A 102 -11.57 5.57 -0.91
C LYS A 102 -12.98 6.11 -1.06
N PRO A 103 -13.25 7.38 -0.76
CA PRO A 103 -12.32 8.35 -0.18
C PRO A 103 -12.07 8.05 1.30
N PHE A 104 -10.85 8.26 1.78
CA PHE A 104 -10.50 8.03 3.18
C PHE A 104 -10.05 9.33 3.85
N ASP A 105 -10.13 9.35 5.18
CA ASP A 105 -9.57 10.42 5.98
C ASP A 105 -8.05 10.21 6.04
N ILE A 106 -7.28 11.24 5.67
CA ILE A 106 -5.83 11.13 5.57
C ILE A 106 -5.17 10.90 6.93
N ILE A 107 -5.72 11.50 7.98
CA ILE A 107 -5.19 11.33 9.33
C ILE A 107 -5.49 9.93 9.84
N PHE A 108 -6.68 9.40 9.55
CA PHE A 108 -7.03 8.03 9.88
C PHE A 108 -6.07 7.04 9.21
N LEU A 109 -5.77 7.24 7.92
CA LEU A 109 -4.84 6.38 7.19
C LEU A 109 -3.45 6.44 7.80
N ARG A 110 -2.94 7.64 8.09
CA ARG A 110 -1.63 7.82 8.70
C ARG A 110 -1.55 7.09 10.04
N ASP A 111 -2.55 7.26 10.88
CA ASP A 111 -2.56 6.63 12.21
C ASP A 111 -2.66 5.12 12.11
N MET A 112 -3.44 4.61 11.16
CA MET A 112 -3.54 3.17 10.93
C MET A 112 -2.21 2.58 10.48
N VAL A 113 -1.52 3.24 9.56
CA VAL A 113 -0.20 2.79 9.08
C VAL A 113 0.81 2.79 10.22
N ASN A 114 0.85 3.85 11.02
CA ASN A 114 1.76 3.93 12.16
C ASN A 114 1.47 2.84 13.19
N SER A 115 0.21 2.58 13.47
CA SER A 115 -0.17 1.50 14.40
C SER A 115 0.25 0.14 13.88
N LEU A 116 0.06 -0.11 12.61
CA LEU A 116 0.41 -1.39 12.00
C LEU A 116 1.93 -1.66 12.09
N VAL A 117 2.73 -0.65 11.84
CA VAL A 117 4.19 -0.78 11.94
C VAL A 117 4.62 -1.03 13.40
N GLN A 118 3.99 -0.37 14.36
CA GLN A 118 4.27 -0.60 15.78
C GLN A 118 3.92 -2.01 16.20
N GLU A 119 2.78 -2.55 15.74
CA GLU A 119 2.40 -3.93 16.04
C GLU A 119 3.42 -4.92 15.51
N GLU A 120 3.93 -4.70 14.31
CA GLU A 120 4.90 -5.59 13.69
C GLU A 120 6.28 -5.50 14.34
N ALA A 121 6.61 -4.36 14.93
CA ALA A 121 7.89 -4.15 15.59
C ALA A 121 7.96 -4.76 17.00
N SER A 122 6.79 -5.05 17.59
CA SER A 122 6.75 -5.58 18.97
C SER A 122 6.71 -7.12 19.06
#